data_562bce726b16724e2945ab4c949b4ae6
#
_entry.id   562bce726b16724e2945ab4c949b4ae6
#
_cell.length_a   1.000
_cell.length_b   1.000
_cell.length_c   1.000
_cell.angle_alpha   90.00
_cell.angle_beta   90.00
_cell.angle_gamma   90.00
#
_symmetry.space_group_name_H-M   'P 1'
#
loop_
_entity.id
_entity.type
_entity.pdbx_description
1 polymer ?
#
loop_
_entity_poly.entity_id
_entity_poly.type
_entity_poly.pdbx_seq_one_letter_code
_entity_poly.pdbx_strand_id
1 'polypeptide(L)'
;MKLRLARNKDASQIISLIKKCYLDYPNCYLDVKNDSPELMTVFSYFKEKNGKFWVYETNNKVIGCMGYLPISQKYIEIHKLYIDKKYRNKGLAKKLILKVESIAAKKNFKYISLWTDTRFKEAHEMYRKLNYKKSKKTRKLYDISNTSEYNFKKKLIKYS
;
A
#
# COMPACT_ATOMS: atom_id res chain seq x y z
N MET A 1 9.38 17.70 -4.32
CA MET A 1 8.61 16.44 -4.09
C MET A 1 7.13 16.77 -4.00
N LYS A 2 6.30 16.07 -4.77
CA LYS A 2 4.85 16.31 -4.87
C LYS A 2 4.09 15.01 -4.61
N LEU A 3 3.04 15.07 -3.81
CA LEU A 3 2.05 14.01 -3.68
C LEU A 3 0.86 14.30 -4.58
N ARG A 4 0.49 13.37 -5.44
CA ARG A 4 -0.65 13.49 -6.36
C ARG A 4 -1.37 12.16 -6.57
N LEU A 5 -2.58 12.21 -7.09
CA LEU A 5 -3.25 11.01 -7.60
C LEU A 5 -2.43 10.40 -8.75
N ALA A 6 -2.36 9.09 -8.76
CA ALA A 6 -1.78 8.36 -9.90
C ALA A 6 -2.66 8.52 -11.15
N ARG A 7 -2.04 8.35 -12.29
CA ARG A 7 -2.69 8.26 -13.62
C ARG A 7 -2.33 6.91 -14.23
N ASN A 8 -3.12 6.39 -15.14
CA ASN A 8 -2.80 5.11 -15.79
C ASN A 8 -1.43 5.12 -16.49
N LYS A 9 -1.01 6.27 -17.02
CA LYS A 9 0.33 6.43 -17.61
C LYS A 9 1.50 6.30 -16.60
N ASP A 10 1.24 6.33 -15.31
CA ASP A 10 2.26 6.13 -14.28
C ASP A 10 2.58 4.63 -14.08
N ALA A 11 1.84 3.71 -14.71
CA ALA A 11 1.95 2.27 -14.52
C ALA A 11 3.40 1.76 -14.62
N SER A 12 4.12 2.11 -15.68
CA SER A 12 5.51 1.68 -15.89
C SER A 12 6.44 2.12 -14.75
N GLN A 13 6.28 3.35 -14.26
CA GLN A 13 7.11 3.88 -13.17
C GLN A 13 6.73 3.25 -11.82
N ILE A 14 5.43 2.99 -11.56
CA ILE A 14 4.96 2.30 -10.35
C ILE A 14 5.50 0.87 -10.33
N ILE A 15 5.39 0.15 -11.44
CA ILE A 15 5.92 -1.21 -11.59
C ILE A 15 7.43 -1.24 -11.36
N SER A 16 8.17 -0.32 -11.97
CA SER A 16 9.61 -0.19 -11.78
C SER A 16 9.99 0.09 -10.32
N LEU A 17 9.24 0.97 -9.63
CA LEU A 17 9.43 1.25 -8.21
C LEU A 17 9.24 -0.01 -7.36
N ILE A 18 8.14 -0.75 -7.58
CA ILE A 18 7.85 -1.96 -6.80
C ILE A 18 8.92 -3.03 -7.03
N LYS A 19 9.29 -3.29 -8.29
CA LYS A 19 10.38 -4.21 -8.64
C LYS A 19 11.67 -3.84 -7.94
N LYS A 20 12.02 -2.55 -7.92
CA LYS A 20 13.21 -2.05 -7.22
C LYS A 20 13.14 -2.28 -5.71
N CYS A 21 11.97 -2.07 -5.09
CA CYS A 21 11.78 -2.35 -3.66
C CYS A 21 11.90 -3.85 -3.35
N TYR A 22 11.49 -4.72 -4.25
CA TYR A 22 11.59 -6.17 -4.09
C TYR A 22 13.04 -6.68 -4.10
N LEU A 23 13.96 -5.95 -4.73
CA LEU A 23 15.40 -6.32 -4.74
C LEU A 23 16.03 -6.29 -3.34
N ASP A 24 15.43 -5.62 -2.37
CA ASP A 24 15.90 -5.63 -0.98
C ASP A 24 15.62 -6.97 -0.27
N TYR A 25 14.86 -7.89 -0.90
CA TYR A 25 14.39 -9.14 -0.29
C TYR A 25 14.71 -10.34 -1.19
N PRO A 26 15.23 -11.45 -0.63
CA PRO A 26 15.52 -12.65 -1.41
C PRO A 26 14.22 -13.28 -1.92
N ASN A 27 14.25 -13.82 -3.13
CA ASN A 27 13.13 -14.54 -3.75
C ASN A 27 11.83 -13.75 -3.80
N CYS A 28 11.92 -12.43 -3.94
CA CYS A 28 10.76 -11.54 -4.05
C CYS A 28 10.71 -10.96 -5.47
N TYR A 29 9.71 -11.36 -6.23
CA TYR A 29 9.53 -10.99 -7.64
C TYR A 29 8.14 -10.44 -7.88
N LEU A 30 8.00 -9.53 -8.82
CA LEU A 30 6.71 -8.98 -9.26
C LEU A 30 6.36 -9.54 -10.63
N ASP A 31 5.38 -10.41 -10.69
CA ASP A 31 4.70 -10.81 -11.93
C ASP A 31 3.43 -9.96 -12.09
N VAL A 32 3.55 -8.91 -12.90
CA VAL A 32 2.43 -7.96 -13.09
C VAL A 32 1.25 -8.66 -13.74
N LYS A 33 1.50 -9.51 -14.73
CA LYS A 33 0.44 -10.16 -15.50
C LYS A 33 -0.43 -11.09 -14.66
N ASN A 34 0.21 -11.89 -13.80
CA ASN A 34 -0.49 -12.93 -13.03
C ASN A 34 -0.85 -12.48 -11.61
N ASP A 35 0.01 -11.67 -10.98
CA ASP A 35 -0.13 -11.36 -9.54
C ASP A 35 -0.65 -9.95 -9.27
N SER A 36 -0.48 -9.01 -10.19
CA SER A 36 -0.85 -7.60 -9.95
C SER A 36 -1.28 -6.87 -11.22
N PRO A 37 -2.24 -7.44 -12.02
CA PRO A 37 -2.65 -6.83 -13.29
C PRO A 37 -3.27 -5.43 -13.14
N GLU A 38 -3.82 -5.11 -11.96
CA GLU A 38 -4.38 -3.80 -11.64
C GLU A 38 -3.37 -2.66 -11.76
N LEU A 39 -2.07 -2.94 -11.69
CA LEU A 39 -1.01 -1.94 -11.84
C LEU A 39 -0.95 -1.33 -13.24
N MET A 40 -1.45 -2.04 -14.26
CA MET A 40 -1.49 -1.53 -15.64
C MET A 40 -2.51 -0.41 -15.83
N THR A 41 -3.58 -0.38 -15.03
CA THR A 41 -4.67 0.60 -15.09
C THR A 41 -4.97 1.17 -13.70
N VAL A 42 -3.95 1.47 -12.95
CA VAL A 42 -4.00 1.76 -11.52
C VAL A 42 -5.05 2.83 -11.15
N PHE A 43 -5.12 3.92 -11.91
CA PHE A 43 -6.11 4.97 -11.63
C PHE A 43 -7.54 4.49 -11.84
N SER A 44 -7.83 3.88 -12.99
CA SER A 44 -9.16 3.38 -13.34
C SER A 44 -9.59 2.28 -12.39
N TYR A 45 -8.73 1.30 -12.13
CA TYR A 45 -9.02 0.19 -11.23
C TYR A 45 -9.43 0.64 -9.82
N PHE A 46 -8.64 1.53 -9.21
CA PHE A 46 -8.96 2.01 -7.85
C PHE A 46 -10.18 2.93 -7.84
N LYS A 47 -10.35 3.78 -8.85
CA LYS A 47 -11.51 4.66 -8.99
C LYS A 47 -12.83 3.88 -9.12
N GLU A 48 -12.88 2.87 -9.97
CA GLU A 48 -14.06 2.02 -10.19
C GLU A 48 -14.50 1.29 -8.91
N LYS A 49 -13.55 0.98 -8.03
CA LYS A 49 -13.80 0.35 -6.72
C LYS A 49 -13.96 1.35 -5.57
N ASN A 50 -14.25 2.63 -5.87
CA ASN A 50 -14.41 3.70 -4.88
C ASN A 50 -13.16 3.94 -4.00
N GLY A 51 -11.99 3.53 -4.47
CA GLY A 51 -10.70 3.77 -3.85
C GLY A 51 -9.95 4.93 -4.47
N LYS A 52 -8.71 5.09 -4.04
CA LYS A 52 -7.74 6.03 -4.63
C LYS A 52 -6.36 5.42 -4.62
N PHE A 53 -5.52 5.90 -5.53
CA PHE A 53 -4.11 5.55 -5.58
C PHE A 53 -3.29 6.83 -5.74
N TRP A 54 -2.24 6.99 -4.92
CA TRP A 54 -1.35 8.15 -4.95
C TRP A 54 0.07 7.75 -5.29
N VAL A 55 0.78 8.72 -5.83
CA VAL A 55 2.22 8.65 -6.04
C VAL A 55 2.91 9.87 -5.44
N TYR A 56 4.09 9.66 -4.87
CA TYR A 56 5.08 10.71 -4.67
C TYR A 56 5.93 10.84 -5.93
N GLU A 57 6.06 12.06 -6.40
CA GLU A 57 6.86 12.39 -7.59
C GLU A 57 7.93 13.42 -7.25
N THR A 58 9.13 13.22 -7.75
CA THR A 58 10.21 14.21 -7.73
C THR A 58 11.01 14.11 -9.03
N ASN A 59 11.32 15.26 -9.66
CA ASN A 59 12.03 15.29 -10.94
C ASN A 59 11.41 14.35 -12.01
N ASN A 60 10.08 14.38 -12.14
CA ASN A 60 9.30 13.53 -13.04
C ASN A 60 9.45 12.00 -12.81
N LYS A 61 9.93 11.60 -11.63
CA LYS A 61 10.06 10.18 -11.24
C LYS A 61 9.13 9.86 -10.09
N VAL A 62 8.44 8.72 -10.19
CA VAL A 62 7.66 8.14 -9.09
C VAL A 62 8.62 7.50 -8.09
N ILE A 63 8.61 7.99 -6.86
CA ILE A 63 9.49 7.55 -5.76
C ILE A 63 8.74 6.90 -4.60
N GLY A 64 7.43 6.90 -4.66
CA GLY A 64 6.58 6.24 -3.67
C GLY A 64 5.17 6.10 -4.20
N CYS A 65 4.45 5.10 -3.69
CA CYS A 65 3.06 4.88 -4.05
C CYS A 65 2.28 4.23 -2.92
N MET A 66 0.99 4.42 -2.93
CA MET A 66 0.02 3.70 -2.08
C MET A 66 -1.39 3.89 -2.61
N GLY A 67 -2.20 2.83 -2.52
CA GLY A 67 -3.64 2.89 -2.74
C GLY A 67 -4.44 2.42 -1.55
N TYR A 68 -5.74 2.63 -1.61
CA TYR A 68 -6.71 2.01 -0.71
C TYR A 68 -7.98 1.62 -1.46
N LEU A 69 -8.65 0.60 -0.95
CA LEU A 69 -9.97 0.17 -1.40
C LEU A 69 -10.90 -0.01 -0.20
N PRO A 70 -12.15 0.45 -0.28
CA PRO A 70 -13.21 -0.05 0.60
C PRO A 70 -13.41 -1.55 0.31
N ILE A 71 -13.39 -2.38 1.35
CA ILE A 71 -13.62 -3.83 1.21
C ILE A 71 -14.92 -4.27 1.88
N SER A 72 -15.54 -3.39 2.66
CA SER A 72 -16.89 -3.53 3.22
C SER A 72 -17.38 -2.17 3.72
N GLN A 73 -18.60 -2.11 4.25
CA GLN A 73 -19.11 -0.88 4.88
C GLN A 73 -18.31 -0.42 6.11
N LYS A 74 -17.55 -1.34 6.73
CA LYS A 74 -16.79 -1.07 7.96
C LYS A 74 -15.28 -0.97 7.74
N TYR A 75 -14.76 -1.56 6.67
CA TYR A 75 -13.33 -1.74 6.44
C TYR A 75 -12.86 -1.04 5.18
N ILE A 76 -11.74 -0.37 5.31
CA ILE A 76 -10.91 0.09 4.21
C ILE A 76 -9.58 -0.66 4.25
N GLU A 77 -9.02 -1.00 3.11
CA GLU A 77 -7.77 -1.75 3.01
C GLU A 77 -6.70 -0.97 2.27
N ILE A 78 -5.50 -0.91 2.83
CA ILE A 78 -4.32 -0.29 2.22
C ILE A 78 -3.67 -1.28 1.26
N HIS A 79 -3.30 -0.79 0.08
CA HIS A 79 -2.65 -1.55 -0.98
C HIS A 79 -1.37 -0.88 -1.47
N LYS A 80 -0.36 -1.69 -1.85
CA LYS A 80 0.79 -1.26 -2.64
C LYS A 80 1.55 -0.07 -2.04
N LEU A 81 1.80 -0.08 -0.73
CA LEU A 81 2.63 0.93 -0.07
C LEU A 81 4.11 0.61 -0.31
N TYR A 82 4.75 1.37 -1.17
CA TYR A 82 6.17 1.26 -1.48
C TYR A 82 6.81 2.64 -1.54
N ILE A 83 8.02 2.75 -0.97
CA ILE A 83 8.86 3.96 -1.04
C ILE A 83 10.25 3.55 -1.50
N ASP A 84 10.79 4.24 -2.49
CA ASP A 84 12.16 4.06 -2.97
C ASP A 84 13.14 4.19 -1.79
N LYS A 85 14.09 3.26 -1.67
CA LYS A 85 15.05 3.17 -0.58
C LYS A 85 15.75 4.49 -0.27
N LYS A 86 16.10 5.26 -1.31
CA LYS A 86 16.75 6.59 -1.17
C LYS A 86 15.88 7.63 -0.47
N TYR A 87 14.58 7.40 -0.39
CA TYR A 87 13.60 8.33 0.17
C TYR A 87 12.90 7.80 1.43
N ARG A 88 13.31 6.63 1.93
CA ARG A 88 12.82 6.07 3.19
C ARG A 88 13.33 6.88 4.40
N ASN A 89 12.75 6.62 5.56
CA ASN A 89 13.07 7.29 6.85
C ASN A 89 12.82 8.81 6.85
N LYS A 90 12.06 9.32 5.89
CA LYS A 90 11.63 10.73 5.77
C LYS A 90 10.14 10.93 6.10
N GLY A 91 9.50 9.92 6.68
CA GLY A 91 8.09 9.98 7.07
C GLY A 91 7.09 9.87 5.92
N LEU A 92 7.50 9.57 4.68
CA LEU A 92 6.60 9.56 3.51
C LEU A 92 5.51 8.49 3.63
N ALA A 93 5.87 7.26 4.01
CA ALA A 93 4.90 6.18 4.22
C ALA A 93 3.91 6.53 5.34
N LYS A 94 4.39 7.06 6.46
CA LYS A 94 3.54 7.53 7.57
C LYS A 94 2.53 8.58 7.10
N LYS A 95 2.96 9.58 6.30
CA LYS A 95 2.07 10.61 5.76
C LYS A 95 0.96 10.02 4.88
N LEU A 96 1.27 9.02 4.04
CA LEU A 96 0.28 8.33 3.24
C LEU A 96 -0.73 7.58 4.10
N ILE A 97 -0.26 6.81 5.09
CA ILE A 97 -1.13 6.07 6.01
C ILE A 97 -2.07 7.03 6.76
N LEU A 98 -1.54 8.10 7.35
CA LEU A 98 -2.35 9.09 8.06
C LEU A 98 -3.38 9.78 7.14
N LYS A 99 -3.04 9.98 5.87
CA LYS A 99 -3.99 10.49 4.86
C LYS A 99 -5.16 9.53 4.67
N VAL A 100 -4.90 8.23 4.56
CA VAL A 100 -5.97 7.22 4.45
C VAL A 100 -6.78 7.13 5.74
N GLU A 101 -6.14 7.21 6.91
CA GLU A 101 -6.85 7.25 8.21
C GLU A 101 -7.84 8.43 8.28
N SER A 102 -7.41 9.61 7.85
CA SER A 102 -8.28 10.79 7.79
C SER A 102 -9.46 10.59 6.83
N ILE A 103 -9.22 10.02 5.65
CA ILE A 103 -10.29 9.73 4.69
C ILE A 103 -11.26 8.69 5.26
N ALA A 104 -10.75 7.64 5.86
CA ALA A 104 -11.55 6.58 6.44
C ALA A 104 -12.44 7.09 7.58
N ALA A 105 -11.90 7.94 8.46
CA ALA A 105 -12.65 8.56 9.53
C ALA A 105 -13.79 9.46 8.99
N LYS A 106 -13.49 10.32 8.01
CA LYS A 106 -14.48 11.19 7.35
C LYS A 106 -15.60 10.42 6.65
N LYS A 107 -15.29 9.24 6.13
CA LYS A 107 -16.25 8.35 5.45
C LYS A 107 -16.93 7.36 6.40
N ASN A 108 -16.71 7.49 7.73
CA ASN A 108 -17.29 6.63 8.77
C ASN A 108 -16.88 5.14 8.72
N PHE A 109 -15.74 4.82 8.11
CA PHE A 109 -15.16 3.49 8.27
C PHE A 109 -14.72 3.27 9.71
N LYS A 110 -14.84 2.03 10.20
CA LYS A 110 -14.48 1.68 11.58
C LYS A 110 -13.08 1.12 11.70
N TYR A 111 -12.58 0.52 10.63
CA TYR A 111 -11.31 -0.19 10.62
C TYR A 111 -10.51 0.09 9.35
N ILE A 112 -9.19 0.09 9.52
CA ILE A 112 -8.24 -0.02 8.42
C ILE A 112 -7.53 -1.35 8.55
N SER A 113 -7.37 -2.07 7.45
CA SER A 113 -6.60 -3.30 7.38
C SER A 113 -5.57 -3.25 6.24
N LEU A 114 -4.63 -4.15 6.29
CA LEU A 114 -3.66 -4.39 5.23
C LEU A 114 -3.10 -5.79 5.32
N TRP A 115 -2.59 -6.28 4.21
CA TRP A 115 -1.78 -7.47 4.13
C TRP A 115 -0.36 -7.10 3.76
N THR A 116 0.61 -7.77 4.34
CA THR A 116 2.04 -7.47 4.15
C THR A 116 2.83 -8.75 4.13
N ASP A 117 3.76 -8.84 3.17
CA ASP A 117 4.69 -9.97 3.05
C ASP A 117 5.44 -10.19 4.36
N THR A 118 5.56 -11.45 4.78
CA THR A 118 6.23 -11.83 6.03
C THR A 118 7.71 -11.43 6.07
N ARG A 119 8.32 -11.16 4.92
CA ARG A 119 9.70 -10.70 4.76
C ARG A 119 9.89 -9.21 5.05
N PHE A 120 8.84 -8.39 4.98
CA PHE A 120 8.89 -6.93 5.08
C PHE A 120 8.92 -6.44 6.54
N LYS A 121 9.91 -6.86 7.31
CA LYS A 121 10.02 -6.61 8.75
C LYS A 121 10.01 -5.12 9.12
N GLU A 122 10.68 -4.28 8.35
CA GLU A 122 10.70 -2.82 8.58
C GLU A 122 9.29 -2.20 8.46
N ALA A 123 8.50 -2.67 7.47
CA ALA A 123 7.11 -2.25 7.33
C ALA A 123 6.26 -2.68 8.54
N HIS A 124 6.47 -3.91 9.04
CA HIS A 124 5.75 -4.39 10.23
C HIS A 124 6.03 -3.53 11.45
N GLU A 125 7.27 -3.11 11.68
CA GLU A 125 7.63 -2.20 12.78
C GLU A 125 6.96 -0.83 12.63
N MET A 126 6.95 -0.30 11.42
CA MET A 126 6.26 0.96 11.11
C MET A 126 4.76 0.86 11.41
N TYR A 127 4.09 -0.23 10.99
CA TYR A 127 2.67 -0.43 11.28
C TYR A 127 2.41 -0.50 12.79
N ARG A 128 3.23 -1.20 13.56
CA ARG A 128 3.10 -1.25 15.02
C ARG A 128 3.25 0.13 15.67
N LYS A 129 4.23 0.93 15.22
CA LYS A 129 4.43 2.32 15.69
C LYS A 129 3.24 3.22 15.38
N LEU A 130 2.46 2.91 14.35
CA LEU A 130 1.22 3.59 14.00
C LEU A 130 -0.04 2.96 14.63
N ASN A 131 0.15 2.09 15.64
CA ASN A 131 -0.91 1.40 16.37
C ASN A 131 -1.74 0.41 15.55
N TYR A 132 -1.18 -0.12 14.46
CA TYR A 132 -1.75 -1.30 13.81
C TYR A 132 -1.35 -2.54 14.58
N LYS A 133 -2.32 -3.43 14.80
CA LYS A 133 -2.10 -4.70 15.48
C LYS A 133 -2.09 -5.84 14.48
N LYS A 134 -1.08 -6.69 14.55
CA LYS A 134 -1.04 -7.94 13.79
C LYS A 134 -2.19 -8.83 14.26
N SER A 135 -3.04 -9.26 13.34
CA SER A 135 -4.10 -10.23 13.64
C SER A 135 -3.56 -11.66 13.64
N LYS A 136 -4.38 -12.62 14.06
CA LYS A 136 -4.05 -14.05 13.95
C LYS A 136 -4.14 -14.59 12.51
N LYS A 137 -4.68 -13.77 11.57
CA LYS A 137 -4.86 -14.19 10.17
C LYS A 137 -3.54 -14.13 9.42
N THR A 138 -3.26 -15.19 8.69
CA THR A 138 -2.20 -15.29 7.70
C THR A 138 -2.80 -15.78 6.40
N ARG A 139 -2.17 -15.51 5.28
CA ARG A 139 -2.54 -16.10 4.00
C ARG A 139 -1.29 -16.45 3.20
N LYS A 140 -1.39 -17.49 2.39
CA LYS A 140 -0.37 -17.87 1.43
C LYS A 140 -0.87 -17.51 0.04
N LEU A 141 -0.04 -16.84 -0.72
CA LEU A 141 -0.28 -16.56 -2.13
C LEU A 141 0.43 -17.64 -2.96
N TYR A 142 -0.22 -18.09 -4.02
CA TYR A 142 0.39 -19.02 -4.98
C TYR A 142 0.98 -18.23 -6.14
N ASP A 143 1.85 -17.28 -5.78
CA ASP A 143 2.58 -16.41 -6.70
C ASP A 143 3.99 -16.90 -6.95
N ILE A 144 4.68 -16.28 -7.91
CA ILE A 144 6.07 -16.62 -8.28
C ILE A 144 7.05 -16.50 -7.11
N SER A 145 6.73 -15.69 -6.11
CA SER A 145 7.55 -15.45 -4.92
C SER A 145 7.21 -16.37 -3.75
N ASN A 146 6.24 -17.27 -3.92
CA ASN A 146 5.74 -18.13 -2.84
C ASN A 146 5.44 -17.34 -1.56
N THR A 147 4.74 -16.21 -1.72
CA THR A 147 4.52 -15.21 -0.68
C THR A 147 3.59 -15.73 0.41
N SER A 148 3.97 -15.48 1.65
CA SER A 148 3.07 -15.55 2.82
C SER A 148 2.90 -14.14 3.39
N GLU A 149 1.70 -13.83 3.86
CA GLU A 149 1.39 -12.50 4.35
C GLU A 149 0.77 -12.54 5.75
N TYR A 150 1.11 -11.51 6.54
CA TYR A 150 0.44 -11.15 7.78
C TYR A 150 -0.64 -10.11 7.53
N ASN A 151 -1.70 -10.17 8.31
CA ASN A 151 -2.73 -9.14 8.34
C ASN A 151 -2.50 -8.21 9.54
N PHE A 152 -2.49 -6.92 9.26
CA PHE A 152 -2.49 -5.86 10.29
C PHE A 152 -3.79 -5.08 10.21
N LYS A 153 -4.31 -4.64 11.36
CA LYS A 153 -5.53 -3.81 11.46
C LYS A 153 -5.43 -2.77 12.56
N LYS A 154 -6.15 -1.68 12.33
CA LYS A 154 -6.35 -0.60 13.30
C LYS A 154 -7.83 -0.24 13.37
N LYS A 155 -8.35 -0.14 14.59
CA LYS A 155 -9.67 0.46 14.84
C LYS A 155 -9.52 1.98 14.82
N LEU A 156 -10.35 2.65 14.04
CA LEU A 156 -10.40 4.12 14.03
C LEU A 156 -11.19 4.61 15.23
N ILE A 157 -10.62 5.56 15.96
CA ILE A 157 -11.31 6.24 17.05
C ILE A 157 -12.15 7.35 16.40
N LYS A 158 -13.46 7.34 16.63
CA LYS A 158 -14.27 8.52 16.32
C LYS A 158 -13.94 9.57 17.39
N TYR A 159 -13.31 10.64 16.98
CA TYR A 159 -13.35 11.84 17.80
C TYR A 159 -14.78 12.38 17.70
N SER A 160 -15.50 12.27 18.80
CA SER A 160 -16.82 12.91 18.99
C SER A 160 -16.67 14.42 18.98
#